data_7a4d63f62fa7ab6908f4cefc2e59e1da
#
_entry.id   7a4d63f62fa7ab6908f4cefc2e59e1da
#
_cell.length_a   1.000
_cell.length_b   1.000
_cell.length_c   1.000
_cell.angle_alpha   90.00
_cell.angle_beta   90.00
_cell.angle_gamma   90.00
#
_symmetry.space_group_name_H-M   'P 1'
#
loop_
_entity.id
_entity.type
_entity.pdbx_description
1 polymer ?
#
loop_
_entity_poly.entity_id
_entity_poly.type
_entity_poly.pdbx_seq_one_letter_code
_entity_poly.pdbx_strand_id
1 'polypeptide(L)'
;MPPEANAHFVYHMEDILEVYTRPYDERRPQVCMDEGSKQLVTDLREALSMQPGHPKRIDYEYDPNGYCNLFVACEPLAGKRFLQVRERRTTRDWALFVRDLIDVQYPKAEKIVLVMDNLNTHSPASFYEVFEPAEAWRLSQKLEIHYTPLHGSWLNMAEIELSVLGRQALSGRLATIQQVQARVAAWQQRRDQQQAAIPWRFTTQDARIKLKRLYPSHEA
;
A
#
# COMPACT_ATOMS: atom_id res chain seq x y z
N MET A 1 4.10 4.98 16.65
CA MET A 1 4.48 6.40 16.90
C MET A 1 5.69 6.42 17.83
N PRO A 2 6.64 7.35 17.64
CA PRO A 2 7.79 7.48 18.54
C PRO A 2 7.31 7.80 19.96
N PRO A 3 8.02 7.32 20.98
CA PRO A 3 7.65 7.58 22.39
C PRO A 3 7.91 9.02 22.83
N GLU A 4 8.87 9.69 22.18
CA GLU A 4 9.37 11.02 22.52
C GLU A 4 9.17 12.02 21.38
N ALA A 5 9.36 13.31 21.70
CA ALA A 5 9.34 14.39 20.71
C ALA A 5 10.40 14.15 19.62
N ASN A 6 10.01 14.32 18.36
CA ASN A 6 10.86 14.04 17.22
C ASN A 6 10.56 14.98 16.05
N ALA A 7 11.44 15.94 15.81
CA ALA A 7 11.26 16.94 14.76
C ALA A 7 11.15 16.31 13.34
N HIS A 8 11.94 15.26 13.07
CA HIS A 8 11.90 14.57 11.78
C HIS A 8 10.55 13.86 11.57
N PHE A 9 10.02 13.21 12.62
CA PHE A 9 8.70 12.60 12.58
C PHE A 9 7.62 13.63 12.29
N VAL A 10 7.64 14.74 13.01
CA VAL A 10 6.65 15.82 12.87
C VAL A 10 6.68 16.43 11.47
N TYR A 11 7.87 16.69 10.93
CA TYR A 11 8.03 17.22 9.58
C TYR A 11 7.35 16.33 8.53
N HIS A 12 7.68 15.03 8.50
CA HIS A 12 7.08 14.11 7.53
C HIS A 12 5.59 13.86 7.78
N MET A 13 5.16 13.85 9.05
CA MET A 13 3.74 13.74 9.37
C MET A 13 2.95 14.92 8.83
N GLU A 14 3.40 16.16 9.08
CA GLU A 14 2.73 17.36 8.59
C GLU A 14 2.75 17.45 7.05
N ASP A 15 3.87 17.07 6.41
CA ASP A 15 3.98 17.01 4.95
C ASP A 15 2.90 16.11 4.34
N ILE A 16 2.69 14.91 4.88
CA ILE A 16 1.65 14.00 4.40
C ILE A 16 0.24 14.55 4.69
N LEU A 17 0.01 15.10 5.87
CA LEU A 17 -1.28 15.67 6.22
C LEU A 17 -1.65 16.83 5.28
N GLU A 18 -0.67 17.66 4.89
CA GLU A 18 -0.87 18.71 3.89
C GLU A 18 -1.19 18.14 2.50
N VAL A 19 -0.53 17.05 2.09
CA VAL A 19 -0.88 16.36 0.84
C VAL A 19 -2.33 15.93 0.86
N TYR A 20 -2.82 15.39 1.96
CA TYR A 20 -4.20 14.90 2.08
C TYR A 20 -5.26 16.00 2.12
N THR A 21 -4.89 17.27 2.34
CA THR A 21 -5.81 18.41 2.24
C THR A 21 -5.98 18.92 0.82
N ARG A 22 -5.09 18.51 -0.11
CA ARG A 22 -5.15 18.97 -1.49
C ARG A 22 -6.44 18.48 -2.17
N PRO A 23 -7.10 19.31 -2.97
CA PRO A 23 -8.27 18.89 -3.73
C PRO A 23 -7.89 17.84 -4.77
N TYR A 24 -8.88 17.08 -5.23
CA TYR A 24 -8.71 16.14 -6.33
C TYR A 24 -8.25 16.85 -7.60
N ASP A 25 -7.20 16.34 -8.22
CA ASP A 25 -6.68 16.79 -9.51
C ASP A 25 -6.30 15.56 -10.36
N GLU A 26 -7.02 15.33 -11.47
CA GLU A 26 -6.76 14.21 -12.38
C GLU A 26 -5.37 14.28 -13.04
N ARG A 27 -4.80 15.47 -13.19
CA ARG A 27 -3.44 15.66 -13.73
C ARG A 27 -2.35 15.39 -12.71
N ARG A 28 -2.70 15.43 -11.43
CA ARG A 28 -1.81 15.18 -10.28
C ARG A 28 -2.48 14.27 -9.25
N PRO A 29 -2.83 13.02 -9.63
CA PRO A 29 -3.51 12.10 -8.73
C PRO A 29 -2.68 11.84 -7.48
N GLN A 30 -3.35 11.84 -6.31
CA GLN A 30 -2.75 11.42 -5.05
C GLN A 30 -2.86 9.92 -4.92
N VAL A 31 -1.75 9.25 -4.83
CA VAL A 31 -1.66 7.79 -4.75
C VAL A 31 -0.90 7.40 -3.49
N CYS A 32 -1.49 6.56 -2.68
CA CYS A 32 -0.82 5.92 -1.56
C CYS A 32 -0.38 4.52 -1.99
N MET A 33 0.88 4.17 -1.72
CA MET A 33 1.46 2.87 -2.08
C MET A 33 2.02 2.18 -0.85
N ASP A 34 1.84 0.85 -0.81
CA ASP A 34 2.41 0.00 0.23
C ASP A 34 2.60 -1.43 -0.26
N GLU A 35 3.34 -2.23 0.50
CA GLU A 35 3.60 -3.63 0.22
C GLU A 35 3.15 -4.52 1.37
N GLY A 36 2.64 -5.68 1.03
CA GLY A 36 2.29 -6.72 1.98
C GLY A 36 2.80 -8.08 1.53
N SER A 37 2.76 -9.05 2.43
CA SER A 37 3.08 -10.44 2.11
C SER A 37 1.93 -11.36 2.51
N LYS A 38 1.70 -12.40 1.73
CA LYS A 38 0.77 -13.46 2.05
C LYS A 38 1.50 -14.79 2.06
N GLN A 39 1.44 -15.49 3.19
CA GLN A 39 1.90 -16.87 3.28
C GLN A 39 0.98 -17.78 2.47
N LEU A 40 1.56 -18.60 1.62
CA LEU A 40 0.86 -19.67 0.90
C LEU A 40 0.85 -20.91 1.77
N VAL A 41 -0.32 -21.54 1.86
CA VAL A 41 -0.56 -22.62 2.80
C VAL A 41 -1.43 -23.68 2.13
N THR A 42 -0.96 -24.93 2.12
CA THR A 42 -1.67 -26.08 1.60
C THR A 42 -2.28 -26.89 2.75
N ASP A 43 -3.53 -27.33 2.59
CA ASP A 43 -4.15 -28.27 3.51
C ASP A 43 -3.52 -29.66 3.34
N LEU A 44 -3.09 -30.30 4.43
CA LEU A 44 -2.58 -31.69 4.39
C LEU A 44 -3.69 -32.70 4.17
N ARG A 45 -4.90 -32.38 4.60
CA ARG A 45 -6.10 -33.22 4.42
C ARG A 45 -7.25 -32.38 3.92
N GLU A 46 -8.07 -32.97 3.08
CA GLU A 46 -9.29 -32.30 2.63
C GLU A 46 -10.23 -31.99 3.80
N ALA A 47 -10.77 -30.79 3.81
CA ALA A 47 -11.74 -30.39 4.81
C ALA A 47 -13.02 -31.23 4.66
N LEU A 48 -13.51 -31.79 5.76
CA LEU A 48 -14.79 -32.49 5.77
C LEU A 48 -15.92 -31.45 5.65
N SER A 49 -16.71 -31.58 4.60
CA SER A 49 -17.86 -30.71 4.35
C SER A 49 -18.87 -30.79 5.48
N MET A 50 -19.57 -29.69 5.72
CA MET A 50 -20.67 -29.62 6.68
C MET A 50 -21.82 -30.55 6.23
N GLN A 51 -22.32 -31.37 7.17
CA GLN A 51 -23.49 -32.21 6.99
C GLN A 51 -24.49 -31.95 8.13
N PRO A 52 -25.78 -32.28 7.98
CA PRO A 52 -26.74 -32.15 9.07
C PRO A 52 -26.26 -32.84 10.34
N GLY A 53 -26.14 -32.05 11.44
CA GLY A 53 -25.60 -32.55 12.72
C GLY A 53 -24.08 -32.60 12.85
N HIS A 54 -23.32 -32.31 11.77
CA HIS A 54 -21.86 -32.30 11.80
C HIS A 54 -21.33 -30.97 11.25
N PRO A 55 -20.69 -30.12 12.11
CA PRO A 55 -20.05 -28.87 11.62
C PRO A 55 -18.89 -29.20 10.68
N LYS A 56 -18.55 -28.25 9.80
CA LYS A 56 -17.36 -28.32 8.96
C LYS A 56 -16.12 -28.54 9.84
N ARG A 57 -15.32 -29.56 9.51
CA ARG A 57 -14.03 -29.80 10.18
C ARG A 57 -12.89 -29.49 9.25
N ILE A 58 -11.97 -28.63 9.72
CA ILE A 58 -10.75 -28.25 9.01
C ILE A 58 -9.59 -28.78 9.83
N ASP A 59 -8.63 -29.44 9.17
CA ASP A 59 -7.42 -29.87 9.84
C ASP A 59 -6.61 -28.66 10.30
N TYR A 60 -6.04 -28.74 11.49
CA TYR A 60 -5.15 -27.69 12.00
C TYR A 60 -3.76 -27.78 11.38
N GLU A 61 -3.37 -28.94 10.89
CA GLU A 61 -2.10 -29.16 10.23
C GLU A 61 -2.12 -28.56 8.81
N TYR A 62 -1.02 -27.96 8.42
CA TYR A 62 -0.85 -27.35 7.10
C TYR A 62 0.63 -27.33 6.69
N ASP A 63 0.89 -27.40 5.41
CA ASP A 63 2.21 -27.20 4.84
C ASP A 63 2.41 -25.77 4.35
N PRO A 64 3.46 -25.06 4.84
CA PRO A 64 3.87 -23.80 4.27
C PRO A 64 4.35 -23.96 2.84
N ASN A 65 3.76 -23.26 1.89
CA ASN A 65 4.14 -23.30 0.47
C ASN A 65 4.79 -21.98 0.00
N GLY A 66 5.60 -21.38 0.87
CA GLY A 66 6.28 -20.13 0.60
C GLY A 66 5.39 -18.89 0.81
N TYR A 67 5.75 -17.80 0.14
CA TYR A 67 5.10 -16.51 0.26
C TYR A 67 4.90 -15.89 -1.12
N CYS A 68 3.88 -15.07 -1.28
CA CYS A 68 3.80 -14.09 -2.35
C CYS A 68 3.71 -12.68 -1.77
N ASN A 69 4.04 -11.69 -2.59
CA ASN A 69 4.07 -10.30 -2.18
C ASN A 69 3.02 -9.50 -2.95
N LEU A 70 2.40 -8.57 -2.26
CA LEU A 70 1.34 -7.71 -2.74
C LEU A 70 1.90 -6.30 -2.87
N PHE A 71 1.83 -5.73 -4.05
CA PHE A 71 2.04 -4.31 -4.28
C PHE A 71 0.67 -3.66 -4.41
N VAL A 72 0.40 -2.68 -3.60
CA VAL A 72 -0.89 -1.99 -3.55
C VAL A 72 -0.68 -0.50 -3.75
N ALA A 73 -1.31 0.05 -4.75
CA ALA A 73 -1.48 1.49 -4.91
C ALA A 73 -2.98 1.81 -4.87
N CYS A 74 -3.35 2.84 -4.14
CA CYS A 74 -4.72 3.34 -4.11
C CYS A 74 -4.75 4.84 -4.32
N GLU A 75 -5.73 5.31 -5.08
CA GLU A 75 -6.09 6.72 -5.22
C GLU A 75 -7.29 7.00 -4.31
N PRO A 76 -7.08 7.50 -3.07
CA PRO A 76 -8.12 7.56 -2.05
C PRO A 76 -9.31 8.40 -2.46
N LEU A 77 -9.06 9.54 -3.12
CA LEU A 77 -10.13 10.47 -3.52
C LEU A 77 -10.97 9.96 -4.70
N ALA A 78 -10.35 9.24 -5.64
CA ALA A 78 -11.06 8.66 -6.78
C ALA A 78 -11.65 7.27 -6.50
N GLY A 79 -11.26 6.65 -5.40
CA GLY A 79 -11.69 5.30 -5.06
C GLY A 79 -11.17 4.23 -6.04
N LYS A 80 -10.00 4.43 -6.63
CA LYS A 80 -9.34 3.51 -7.56
C LYS A 80 -8.20 2.76 -6.88
N ARG A 81 -7.92 1.55 -7.36
CA ARG A 81 -6.83 0.71 -6.87
C ARG A 81 -6.08 0.09 -8.04
N PHE A 82 -4.79 -0.11 -7.80
CA PHE A 82 -3.93 -0.87 -8.67
C PHE A 82 -3.13 -1.85 -7.81
N LEU A 83 -3.29 -3.14 -8.06
CA LEU A 83 -2.65 -4.19 -7.29
C LEU A 83 -1.89 -5.14 -8.21
N GLN A 84 -0.73 -5.59 -7.75
CA GLN A 84 0.00 -6.69 -8.37
C GLN A 84 0.43 -7.70 -7.31
N VAL A 85 0.36 -8.98 -7.66
CA VAL A 85 0.85 -10.08 -6.81
C VAL A 85 2.09 -10.65 -7.48
N ARG A 86 3.22 -10.65 -6.78
CA ARG A 86 4.53 -11.07 -7.27
C ARG A 86 5.15 -12.10 -6.32
N GLU A 87 6.09 -12.89 -6.83
CA GLU A 87 6.84 -13.84 -6.01
C GLU A 87 7.83 -13.12 -5.07
N ARG A 88 8.35 -11.98 -5.48
CA ARG A 88 9.37 -11.22 -4.76
C ARG A 88 8.95 -9.77 -4.58
N ARG A 89 9.66 -9.08 -3.67
CA ARG A 89 9.58 -7.62 -3.45
C ARG A 89 10.99 -7.04 -3.40
N THR A 90 11.65 -7.04 -4.53
CA THR A 90 12.97 -6.46 -4.71
C THR A 90 12.86 -5.02 -5.21
N THR A 91 13.98 -4.29 -5.21
CA THR A 91 14.10 -2.97 -5.87
C THR A 91 13.55 -3.02 -7.31
N ARG A 92 13.86 -4.12 -8.04
CA ARG A 92 13.38 -4.33 -9.40
C ARG A 92 11.84 -4.46 -9.45
N ASP A 93 11.25 -5.21 -8.52
CA ASP A 93 9.79 -5.41 -8.47
C ASP A 93 9.07 -4.10 -8.20
N TRP A 94 9.58 -3.30 -7.27
CA TRP A 94 9.08 -1.96 -6.99
C TRP A 94 9.18 -1.05 -8.23
N ALA A 95 10.35 -0.97 -8.86
CA ALA A 95 10.57 -0.12 -10.02
C ALA A 95 9.64 -0.48 -11.20
N LEU A 96 9.42 -1.78 -11.45
CA LEU A 96 8.48 -2.25 -12.47
C LEU A 96 7.04 -1.93 -12.11
N PHE A 97 6.65 -2.06 -10.83
CA PHE A 97 5.31 -1.71 -10.38
C PHE A 97 5.03 -0.22 -10.55
N VAL A 98 5.98 0.64 -10.16
CA VAL A 98 5.81 2.10 -10.29
C VAL A 98 5.83 2.54 -11.74
N ARG A 99 6.63 1.90 -12.63
CA ARG A 99 6.55 2.15 -14.07
C ARG A 99 5.15 1.82 -14.61
N ASP A 100 4.58 0.67 -14.25
CA ASP A 100 3.24 0.28 -14.69
C ASP A 100 2.17 1.24 -14.10
N LEU A 101 2.38 1.75 -12.89
CA LEU A 101 1.53 2.78 -12.30
C LEU A 101 1.55 4.07 -13.14
N ILE A 102 2.72 4.52 -13.56
CA ILE A 102 2.89 5.73 -14.37
C ILE A 102 2.34 5.53 -15.79
N ASP A 103 2.76 4.47 -16.47
CA ASP A 103 2.54 4.32 -17.90
C ASP A 103 1.20 3.68 -18.24
N VAL A 104 0.65 2.85 -17.36
CA VAL A 104 -0.59 2.12 -17.62
C VAL A 104 -1.77 2.72 -16.85
N GLN A 105 -1.59 3.04 -15.56
CA GLN A 105 -2.72 3.53 -14.75
C GLN A 105 -2.93 5.04 -14.90
N TYR A 106 -1.84 5.81 -14.97
CA TYR A 106 -1.88 7.28 -15.04
C TYR A 106 -1.12 7.86 -16.25
N PRO A 107 -1.33 7.36 -17.49
CA PRO A 107 -0.54 7.78 -18.65
C PRO A 107 -0.68 9.28 -19.00
N LYS A 108 -1.78 9.90 -18.58
CA LYS A 108 -2.08 11.31 -18.83
C LYS A 108 -1.70 12.24 -17.68
N ALA A 109 -1.29 11.68 -16.53
CA ALA A 109 -0.89 12.50 -15.40
C ALA A 109 0.39 13.30 -15.70
N GLU A 110 0.42 14.53 -15.24
CA GLU A 110 1.64 15.35 -15.28
C GLU A 110 2.64 14.82 -14.26
N LYS A 111 2.18 14.61 -13.04
CA LYS A 111 2.90 13.98 -11.93
C LYS A 111 1.94 13.14 -11.09
N ILE A 112 2.44 12.06 -10.52
CA ILE A 112 1.75 11.30 -9.47
C ILE A 112 2.31 11.79 -8.12
N VAL A 113 1.43 12.28 -7.25
CA VAL A 113 1.74 12.61 -5.87
C VAL A 113 1.70 11.31 -5.09
N LEU A 114 2.88 10.73 -4.82
CA LEU A 114 3.02 9.38 -4.28
C LEU A 114 3.38 9.41 -2.79
N VAL A 115 2.46 8.92 -1.95
CA VAL A 115 2.70 8.70 -0.53
C VAL A 115 3.10 7.25 -0.31
N MET A 116 4.26 7.01 0.29
CA MET A 116 4.77 5.67 0.57
C MET A 116 5.70 5.65 1.78
N ASP A 117 6.10 4.47 2.23
CA ASP A 117 7.10 4.32 3.26
C ASP A 117 8.52 4.64 2.76
N ASN A 118 9.40 4.95 3.68
CA ASN A 118 10.79 5.32 3.38
C ASN A 118 11.72 4.10 3.49
N LEU A 119 11.41 3.02 2.76
CA LEU A 119 12.33 1.88 2.64
C LEU A 119 13.47 2.21 1.68
N ASN A 120 14.67 1.70 1.97
CA ASN A 120 15.87 1.93 1.14
C ASN A 120 15.71 1.49 -0.33
N THR A 121 14.78 0.57 -0.59
CA THR A 121 14.46 0.06 -1.93
C THR A 121 13.48 0.95 -2.69
N HIS A 122 12.88 1.94 -2.04
CA HIS A 122 11.79 2.76 -2.55
C HIS A 122 12.26 4.20 -2.81
N SER A 123 13.14 4.37 -3.76
CA SER A 123 13.60 5.70 -4.14
C SER A 123 13.71 5.85 -5.66
N PRO A 124 13.68 7.06 -6.22
CA PRO A 124 13.92 7.27 -7.65
C PRO A 124 15.28 6.76 -8.13
N ALA A 125 16.29 6.64 -7.24
CA ALA A 125 17.57 6.03 -7.57
C ALA A 125 17.43 4.57 -8.00
N SER A 126 16.44 3.85 -7.45
CA SER A 126 16.16 2.46 -7.81
C SER A 126 15.81 2.25 -9.28
N PHE A 127 15.30 3.29 -9.96
CA PHE A 127 15.03 3.19 -11.40
C PHE A 127 16.33 3.01 -12.21
N TYR A 128 17.43 3.63 -11.78
CA TYR A 128 18.73 3.52 -12.46
C TYR A 128 19.37 2.14 -12.30
N GLU A 129 18.93 1.34 -11.33
CA GLU A 129 19.35 -0.06 -11.19
C GLU A 129 18.60 -1.01 -12.15
N VAL A 130 17.47 -0.55 -12.72
CA VAL A 130 16.53 -1.41 -13.46
C VAL A 130 16.37 -0.98 -14.91
N PHE A 131 16.43 0.31 -15.19
CA PHE A 131 16.17 0.91 -16.51
C PHE A 131 17.38 1.67 -17.02
N GLU A 132 17.44 1.86 -18.32
CA GLU A 132 18.40 2.76 -18.95
C GLU A 132 18.26 4.19 -18.40
N PRO A 133 19.34 4.98 -18.34
CA PRO A 133 19.34 6.28 -17.67
C PRO A 133 18.27 7.27 -18.15
N ALA A 134 17.97 7.30 -19.44
CA ALA A 134 16.95 8.19 -20.01
C ALA A 134 15.55 7.80 -19.49
N GLU A 135 15.25 6.51 -19.43
CA GLU A 135 13.99 5.99 -18.92
C GLU A 135 13.88 6.18 -17.40
N ALA A 136 14.93 5.87 -16.65
CA ALA A 136 14.97 6.10 -15.21
C ALA A 136 14.71 7.57 -14.85
N TRP A 137 15.32 8.49 -15.62
CA TRP A 137 15.07 9.92 -15.46
C TRP A 137 13.62 10.29 -15.78
N ARG A 138 13.07 9.82 -16.91
CA ARG A 138 11.68 10.05 -17.30
C ARG A 138 10.71 9.63 -16.20
N LEU A 139 10.87 8.43 -15.65
CA LEU A 139 10.03 7.92 -14.58
C LEU A 139 10.15 8.76 -13.30
N SER A 140 11.37 9.14 -12.92
CA SER A 140 11.61 9.95 -11.73
C SER A 140 10.93 11.32 -11.82
N GLN A 141 10.88 11.93 -13.02
CA GLN A 141 10.23 13.24 -13.24
C GLN A 141 8.71 13.16 -13.15
N LYS A 142 8.12 11.97 -13.27
CA LYS A 142 6.68 11.74 -13.13
C LYS A 142 6.21 11.62 -11.69
N LEU A 143 7.11 11.63 -10.72
CA LEU A 143 6.78 11.44 -9.31
C LEU A 143 7.02 12.70 -8.48
N GLU A 144 6.12 12.94 -7.55
CA GLU A 144 6.28 13.81 -6.40
C GLU A 144 6.10 12.92 -5.16
N ILE A 145 7.21 12.60 -4.48
CA ILE A 145 7.21 11.56 -3.45
C ILE A 145 7.18 12.20 -2.06
N HIS A 146 6.27 11.72 -1.23
CA HIS A 146 6.11 12.06 0.17
C HIS A 146 6.27 10.79 1.02
N TYR A 147 7.27 10.79 1.89
CA TYR A 147 7.60 9.63 2.71
C TYR A 147 6.93 9.68 4.07
N THR A 148 6.31 8.57 4.48
CA THR A 148 5.83 8.45 5.86
C THR A 148 7.00 8.45 6.83
N PRO A 149 6.85 9.06 8.02
CA PRO A 149 7.87 9.02 9.04
C PRO A 149 8.06 7.60 9.57
N LEU A 150 9.25 7.29 10.05
CA LEU A 150 9.51 6.02 10.75
C LEU A 150 8.51 5.83 11.90
N HIS A 151 7.88 4.67 11.98
CA HIS A 151 6.76 4.36 12.89
C HIS A 151 5.48 5.18 12.65
N GLY A 152 5.33 5.76 11.46
CA GLY A 152 4.17 6.55 11.04
C GLY A 152 3.32 5.88 9.96
N SER A 153 3.38 4.57 9.80
CA SER A 153 2.67 3.80 8.77
C SER A 153 1.16 4.05 8.77
N TRP A 154 0.56 4.35 9.93
CA TRP A 154 -0.85 4.73 10.04
C TRP A 154 -1.24 5.96 9.18
N LEU A 155 -0.27 6.77 8.75
CA LEU A 155 -0.47 7.87 7.80
C LEU A 155 -0.63 7.39 6.35
N ASN A 156 -0.22 6.15 6.03
CA ASN A 156 -0.34 5.60 4.69
C ASN A 156 -1.72 4.96 4.48
N MET A 157 -2.56 5.57 3.66
CA MET A 157 -3.89 5.01 3.38
C MET A 157 -3.85 3.66 2.65
N ALA A 158 -2.75 3.29 1.99
CA ALA A 158 -2.59 1.97 1.40
C ALA A 158 -2.59 0.84 2.44
N GLU A 159 -2.17 1.09 3.69
CA GLU A 159 -2.29 0.12 4.79
C GLU A 159 -3.77 -0.22 5.11
N ILE A 160 -4.67 0.77 4.99
CA ILE A 160 -6.10 0.55 5.16
C ILE A 160 -6.59 -0.45 4.10
N GLU A 161 -6.19 -0.24 2.84
CA GLU A 161 -6.57 -1.13 1.74
C GLU A 161 -5.95 -2.52 1.90
N LEU A 162 -4.69 -2.65 2.31
CA LEU A 162 -4.07 -3.94 2.63
C LEU A 162 -4.82 -4.67 3.75
N SER A 163 -5.22 -3.97 4.80
CA SER A 163 -6.00 -4.54 5.91
C SER A 163 -7.39 -5.01 5.44
N VAL A 164 -8.07 -4.23 4.61
CA VAL A 164 -9.38 -4.59 4.04
C VAL A 164 -9.26 -5.76 3.08
N LEU A 165 -8.25 -5.77 2.19
CA LEU A 165 -7.93 -6.86 1.28
C LEU A 165 -7.68 -8.16 2.05
N GLY A 166 -6.85 -8.09 3.10
CA GLY A 166 -6.55 -9.25 3.95
C GLY A 166 -7.80 -9.90 4.52
N ARG A 167 -8.71 -9.09 5.04
CA ARG A 167 -9.98 -9.59 5.64
C ARG A 167 -10.99 -10.06 4.61
N GLN A 168 -11.13 -9.36 3.49
CA GLN A 168 -12.20 -9.61 2.53
C GLN A 168 -11.86 -10.62 1.44
N ALA A 169 -10.60 -10.72 1.05
CA ALA A 169 -10.18 -11.56 -0.06
C ALA A 169 -9.11 -12.60 0.30
N LEU A 170 -8.22 -12.30 1.23
CA LEU A 170 -7.07 -13.16 1.53
C LEU A 170 -7.22 -13.91 2.87
N SER A 171 -8.41 -13.90 3.46
CA SER A 171 -8.72 -14.74 4.62
C SER A 171 -8.67 -16.22 4.25
N GLY A 172 -8.21 -17.05 5.18
CA GLY A 172 -8.09 -18.49 4.99
C GLY A 172 -6.80 -18.93 4.28
N ARG A 173 -6.77 -20.22 3.96
CA ARG A 173 -5.61 -20.89 3.36
C ARG A 173 -5.66 -20.74 1.84
N LEU A 174 -4.57 -20.28 1.26
CA LEU A 174 -4.37 -20.16 -0.17
C LEU A 174 -3.05 -20.83 -0.51
N ALA A 175 -3.12 -21.87 -1.34
CA ALA A 175 -1.99 -22.74 -1.62
C ALA A 175 -1.07 -22.19 -2.72
N THR A 176 -1.58 -21.35 -3.61
CA THR A 176 -0.83 -20.90 -4.80
C THR A 176 -0.95 -19.41 -5.03
N ILE A 177 0.07 -18.84 -5.68
CA ILE A 177 0.07 -17.44 -6.11
C ILE A 177 -1.08 -17.12 -7.06
N GLN A 178 -1.46 -18.08 -7.93
CA GLN A 178 -2.58 -17.93 -8.88
C GLN A 178 -3.91 -17.75 -8.15
N GLN A 179 -4.13 -18.49 -7.05
CA GLN A 179 -5.31 -18.29 -6.21
C GLN A 179 -5.35 -16.92 -5.57
N VAL A 180 -4.19 -16.43 -5.10
CA VAL A 180 -4.07 -15.06 -4.55
C VAL A 180 -4.35 -14.03 -5.63
N GLN A 181 -3.73 -14.16 -6.82
CA GLN A 181 -3.96 -13.27 -7.97
C GLN A 181 -5.43 -13.18 -8.37
N ALA A 182 -6.10 -14.30 -8.49
CA ALA A 182 -7.53 -14.36 -8.85
C ALA A 182 -8.41 -13.64 -7.81
N ARG A 183 -8.15 -13.86 -6.50
CA ARG A 183 -8.90 -13.20 -5.43
C ARG A 183 -8.64 -11.70 -5.34
N VAL A 184 -7.39 -11.29 -5.52
CA VAL A 184 -7.00 -9.86 -5.55
C VAL A 184 -7.68 -9.16 -6.72
N ALA A 185 -7.64 -9.73 -7.93
CA ALA A 185 -8.28 -9.16 -9.11
C ALA A 185 -9.80 -8.99 -8.93
N ALA A 186 -10.47 -10.02 -8.43
CA ALA A 186 -11.92 -9.98 -8.19
C ALA A 186 -12.28 -8.94 -7.10
N TRP A 187 -11.46 -8.83 -6.05
CA TRP A 187 -11.64 -7.85 -4.99
C TRP A 187 -11.43 -6.42 -5.51
N GLN A 188 -10.34 -6.17 -6.25
CA GLN A 188 -10.05 -4.88 -6.87
C GLN A 188 -11.22 -4.44 -7.76
N GLN A 189 -11.65 -5.28 -8.69
CA GLN A 189 -12.76 -4.97 -9.60
C GLN A 189 -14.03 -4.54 -8.85
N ARG A 190 -14.41 -5.29 -7.81
CA ARG A 190 -15.58 -4.96 -6.99
C ARG A 190 -15.44 -3.63 -6.26
N ARG A 191 -14.27 -3.36 -5.70
CA ARG A 191 -13.99 -2.11 -4.95
C ARG A 191 -13.98 -0.90 -5.87
N ASP A 192 -13.40 -1.03 -7.06
CA ASP A 192 -13.33 0.04 -8.04
C ASP A 192 -14.72 0.35 -8.62
N GLN A 193 -15.55 -0.67 -8.87
CA GLN A 193 -16.95 -0.47 -9.27
C GLN A 193 -17.78 0.28 -8.21
N GLN A 194 -17.46 0.07 -6.93
CA GLN A 194 -18.10 0.78 -5.81
C GLN A 194 -17.57 2.20 -5.62
N GLN A 195 -16.50 2.58 -6.32
CA GLN A 195 -15.77 3.84 -6.13
C GLN A 195 -15.51 4.12 -4.64
N ALA A 196 -15.05 3.08 -3.92
CA ALA A 196 -14.89 3.11 -2.47
C ALA A 196 -13.76 4.06 -2.06
N ALA A 197 -14.06 5.36 -2.01
CA ALA A 197 -13.14 6.41 -1.60
C ALA A 197 -12.78 6.30 -0.10
N ILE A 198 -11.62 6.81 0.26
CA ILE A 198 -11.14 6.91 1.64
C ILE A 198 -11.01 8.40 1.99
N PRO A 199 -12.00 8.99 2.66
CA PRO A 199 -11.92 10.38 3.07
C PRO A 199 -11.00 10.52 4.30
N TRP A 200 -9.88 11.20 4.14
CA TRP A 200 -9.00 11.52 5.25
C TRP A 200 -9.52 12.76 6.00
N ARG A 201 -9.62 12.68 7.32
CA ARG A 201 -10.22 13.75 8.16
C ARG A 201 -9.27 14.34 9.19
N PHE A 202 -8.16 13.66 9.48
CA PHE A 202 -7.21 14.10 10.48
C PHE A 202 -6.27 15.15 9.87
N THR A 203 -6.32 16.37 10.38
CA THR A 203 -5.59 17.53 9.83
C THR A 203 -4.28 17.80 10.59
N THR A 204 -3.42 18.62 10.00
CA THR A 204 -2.22 19.17 10.69
C THR A 204 -2.59 19.88 11.98
N GLN A 205 -3.70 20.62 12.01
CA GLN A 205 -4.19 21.28 13.22
C GLN A 205 -4.59 20.27 14.30
N ASP A 206 -5.29 19.19 13.91
CA ASP A 206 -5.59 18.09 14.83
C ASP A 206 -4.33 17.45 15.39
N ALA A 207 -3.30 17.26 14.56
CA ALA A 207 -2.04 16.68 14.97
C ALA A 207 -1.34 17.54 16.02
N ARG A 208 -1.28 18.86 15.80
CA ARG A 208 -0.68 19.82 16.75
C ARG A 208 -1.36 19.82 18.12
N ILE A 209 -2.66 19.54 18.15
CA ILE A 209 -3.45 19.44 19.40
C ILE A 209 -3.31 18.05 20.02
N LYS A 210 -3.67 17.00 19.26
CA LYS A 210 -3.82 15.64 19.78
C LYS A 210 -2.48 14.92 19.99
N LEU A 211 -1.46 15.31 19.21
CA LEU A 211 -0.12 14.71 19.23
C LEU A 211 0.95 15.69 19.75
N LYS A 212 0.56 16.68 20.55
CA LYS A 212 1.45 17.74 21.07
C LYS A 212 2.75 17.20 21.66
N ARG A 213 2.73 16.03 22.30
CA ARG A 213 3.92 15.38 22.88
C ARG A 213 5.02 15.02 21.89
N LEU A 214 4.67 14.89 20.60
CA LEU A 214 5.62 14.56 19.53
C LEU A 214 6.35 15.79 18.99
N TYR A 215 5.84 16.98 19.27
CA TYR A 215 6.45 18.24 18.85
C TYR A 215 7.55 18.64 19.83
N PRO A 216 8.76 19.00 19.34
CA PRO A 216 9.81 19.53 20.18
C PRO A 216 9.33 20.74 20.97
N SER A 217 9.67 20.81 22.25
CA SER A 217 9.46 22.02 23.05
C SER A 217 10.54 23.05 22.69
N HIS A 218 10.14 24.24 22.37
CA HIS A 218 11.04 25.39 22.28
C HIS A 218 11.11 26.01 23.66
N GLU A 219 12.22 25.83 24.37
CA GLU A 219 12.51 26.68 25.55
C GLU A 219 12.78 28.10 25.03
N ALA A 220 12.02 29.05 25.56
CA ALA A 220 12.16 30.48 25.24
C ALA A 220 13.34 31.07 26.00
#